data_f47fe39b686079c3637e771c23862a8f
#
_entry.id   f47fe39b686079c3637e771c23862a8f
#
_cell.length_a   1.000
_cell.length_b   1.000
_cell.length_c   1.000
_cell.angle_alpha   90.00
_cell.angle_beta   90.00
_cell.angle_gamma   90.00
#
_symmetry.space_group_name_H-M   'P 1'
#
loop_
_entity.id
_entity.type
_entity.pdbx_description
1 polymer ?
#
loop_
_entity_poly.entity_id
_entity_poly.type
_entity_poly.pdbx_seq_one_letter_code
_entity_poly.pdbx_strand_id
1 'polypeptide(L)'
;MTNLTIIGNGYTGQLLAKEALKKGFQVSIVTKKIVKPKKNIHYFNFFDSYNVANKLAKENIVSTVPPNEKGLDPIIEKYQKSLFLNNSKLIYFSSTSVYGSGIIDEGTRPEPQNNRGAIRLNAEKEWIETAKQISIFRISGIYGPKR
;
A
#
# COMPACT_ATOMS: atom_id res chain seq x y z
N MET A 1 10.59 -1.11 -19.69
CA MET A 1 9.24 -1.03 -19.09
C MET A 1 9.38 -0.86 -17.59
N THR A 2 8.55 -0.03 -16.99
CA THR A 2 8.61 0.22 -15.55
C THR A 2 7.79 -0.82 -14.80
N ASN A 3 8.38 -1.44 -13.79
CA ASN A 3 7.70 -2.44 -12.96
C ASN A 3 6.97 -1.76 -11.80
N LEU A 4 5.77 -2.23 -11.52
CA LEU A 4 4.94 -1.79 -10.40
C LEU A 4 4.40 -2.99 -9.63
N THR A 5 4.73 -3.08 -8.36
CA THR A 5 4.15 -4.05 -7.44
C THR A 5 3.07 -3.39 -6.59
N ILE A 6 1.85 -3.88 -6.69
CA ILE A 6 0.70 -3.45 -5.90
C ILE A 6 0.49 -4.47 -4.79
N ILE A 7 0.50 -4.01 -3.54
CA ILE A 7 0.21 -4.84 -2.39
C ILE A 7 -1.26 -4.65 -2.03
N GLY A 8 -2.03 -5.73 -2.16
CA GLY A 8 -3.47 -5.73 -1.95
C GLY A 8 -4.27 -5.87 -3.25
N ASN A 9 -5.18 -6.87 -3.27
CA ASN A 9 -6.09 -7.15 -4.39
C ASN A 9 -7.54 -6.80 -4.05
N GLY A 10 -7.72 -5.71 -3.31
CA GLY A 10 -9.02 -5.12 -3.01
C GLY A 10 -9.52 -4.23 -4.15
N TYR A 11 -10.62 -3.52 -3.90
CA TYR A 11 -11.24 -2.60 -4.88
C TYR A 11 -10.21 -1.63 -5.47
N THR A 12 -9.51 -0.88 -4.63
CA THR A 12 -8.52 0.11 -5.06
C THR A 12 -7.32 -0.52 -5.79
N GLY A 13 -6.79 -1.63 -5.27
CA GLY A 13 -5.65 -2.31 -5.89
C GLY A 13 -5.97 -2.84 -7.29
N GLN A 14 -7.18 -3.35 -7.50
CA GLN A 14 -7.61 -3.82 -8.83
C GLN A 14 -7.80 -2.68 -9.84
N LEU A 15 -8.35 -1.55 -9.40
CA LEU A 15 -8.50 -0.37 -10.26
C LEU A 15 -7.13 0.22 -10.62
N LEU A 16 -6.26 0.35 -9.64
CA LEU A 16 -4.89 0.82 -9.85
C LEU A 16 -4.13 -0.08 -10.84
N ALA A 17 -4.24 -1.40 -10.69
CA ALA A 17 -3.63 -2.35 -11.63
C ALA A 17 -4.12 -2.15 -13.07
N LYS A 18 -5.43 -1.98 -13.25
CA LYS A 18 -6.04 -1.71 -14.56
C LYS A 18 -5.50 -0.43 -15.19
N GLU A 19 -5.42 0.66 -14.44
CA GLU A 19 -4.92 1.94 -14.95
C GLU A 19 -3.41 1.91 -15.22
N ALA A 20 -2.62 1.23 -14.38
CA ALA A 20 -1.19 1.04 -14.58
C ALA A 20 -0.89 0.25 -15.87
N LEU A 21 -1.65 -0.81 -16.16
CA LEU A 21 -1.53 -1.55 -17.42
C LEU A 21 -1.79 -0.67 -18.65
N LYS A 22 -2.80 0.19 -18.60
CA LYS A 22 -3.09 1.15 -19.69
C LYS A 22 -1.94 2.13 -19.94
N LYS A 23 -1.17 2.43 -18.90
CA LYS A 23 0.00 3.31 -18.96
C LYS A 23 1.31 2.56 -19.29
N GLY A 24 1.24 1.27 -19.62
CA GLY A 24 2.39 0.48 -20.05
C GLY A 24 3.27 -0.05 -18.93
N PHE A 25 2.79 -0.05 -17.67
CA PHE A 25 3.52 -0.71 -16.59
C PHE A 25 3.42 -2.23 -16.67
N GLN A 26 4.48 -2.91 -16.25
CA GLN A 26 4.40 -4.33 -15.88
C GLN A 26 3.88 -4.42 -14.45
N VAL A 27 2.72 -5.06 -14.28
CA VAL A 27 2.01 -5.06 -13.00
C VAL A 27 2.11 -6.41 -12.30
N SER A 28 2.57 -6.37 -11.06
CA SER A 28 2.51 -7.48 -10.10
C SER A 28 1.54 -7.15 -8.97
N ILE A 29 0.77 -8.13 -8.51
CA ILE A 29 -0.10 -7.99 -7.32
C ILE A 29 0.30 -9.00 -6.27
N VAL A 30 0.61 -8.52 -5.07
CA VAL A 30 0.82 -9.37 -3.88
C VAL A 30 -0.49 -9.46 -3.09
N THR A 31 -0.96 -10.67 -2.82
CA THR A 31 -2.25 -10.90 -2.14
C THR A 31 -2.23 -12.17 -1.30
N LYS A 32 -3.01 -12.18 -0.20
CA LYS A 32 -3.26 -13.40 0.60
C LYS A 32 -4.38 -14.28 0.01
N LYS A 33 -5.16 -13.75 -0.93
CA LYS A 33 -6.32 -14.43 -1.50
C LYS A 33 -5.91 -15.29 -2.71
N ILE A 34 -6.57 -16.42 -2.84
CA ILE A 34 -6.57 -17.18 -4.10
C ILE A 34 -7.39 -16.37 -5.12
N VAL A 35 -6.80 -16.09 -6.27
CA VAL A 35 -7.43 -15.25 -7.30
C VAL A 35 -7.43 -15.98 -8.65
N LYS A 36 -8.43 -15.71 -9.45
CA LYS A 36 -8.41 -16.10 -10.87
C LYS A 36 -7.43 -15.16 -11.60
N PRO A 37 -6.42 -15.69 -12.30
CA PRO A 37 -5.46 -14.85 -13.01
C PRO A 37 -6.14 -13.94 -14.03
N LYS A 38 -5.71 -12.71 -14.10
CA LYS A 38 -6.10 -11.77 -15.16
C LYS A 38 -4.95 -11.60 -16.14
N LYS A 39 -5.27 -11.40 -17.41
CA LYS A 39 -4.29 -11.17 -18.47
C LYS A 39 -3.36 -9.99 -18.10
N ASN A 40 -2.08 -10.17 -18.33
CA ASN A 40 -1.03 -9.16 -18.09
C ASN A 40 -0.83 -8.74 -16.63
N ILE A 41 -1.32 -9.48 -15.66
CA ILE A 41 -1.04 -9.27 -14.23
C ILE A 41 -0.37 -10.50 -13.65
N HIS A 42 0.77 -10.31 -13.01
CA HIS A 42 1.47 -11.37 -12.27
C HIS A 42 1.03 -11.37 -10.81
N TYR A 43 0.47 -12.48 -10.34
CA TYR A 43 0.01 -12.62 -8.97
C TYR A 43 1.02 -13.38 -8.13
N PHE A 44 1.33 -12.83 -6.95
CA PHE A 44 2.19 -13.45 -5.94
C PHE A 44 1.40 -13.69 -4.67
N ASN A 45 1.52 -14.89 -4.12
CA ASN A 45 0.97 -15.18 -2.81
C ASN A 45 1.82 -14.44 -1.76
N PHE A 46 1.17 -13.72 -0.86
CA PHE A 46 1.83 -12.99 0.23
C PHE A 46 2.79 -13.86 1.06
N PHE A 47 2.52 -15.17 1.16
CA PHE A 47 3.34 -16.10 1.93
C PHE A 47 4.51 -16.69 1.15
N ASP A 48 4.61 -16.46 -0.14
CA ASP A 48 5.79 -16.77 -0.96
C ASP A 48 6.91 -15.76 -0.67
N SER A 49 7.59 -15.98 0.45
CA SER A 49 8.52 -15.01 1.02
C SER A 49 9.69 -14.68 0.10
N TYR A 50 10.19 -15.64 -0.67
CA TYR A 50 11.32 -15.42 -1.58
C TYR A 50 10.95 -14.49 -2.75
N ASN A 51 9.89 -14.82 -3.48
CA ASN A 51 9.47 -14.06 -4.65
C ASN A 51 8.95 -12.67 -4.25
N VAL A 52 8.17 -12.57 -3.19
CA VAL A 52 7.67 -11.28 -2.69
C VAL A 52 8.82 -10.41 -2.20
N ALA A 53 9.75 -10.93 -1.40
CA ALA A 53 10.90 -10.16 -0.91
C ALA A 53 11.74 -9.58 -2.05
N ASN A 54 12.00 -10.36 -3.12
CA ASN A 54 12.72 -9.88 -4.29
C ASN A 54 12.00 -8.74 -5.02
N LYS A 55 10.68 -8.83 -5.15
CA LYS A 55 9.86 -7.76 -5.73
C LYS A 55 9.94 -6.48 -4.88
N LEU A 56 9.71 -6.62 -3.57
CA LEU A 56 9.69 -5.50 -2.64
C LEU A 56 11.06 -4.82 -2.47
N ALA A 57 12.15 -5.49 -2.77
CA ALA A 57 13.50 -4.92 -2.70
C ALA A 57 13.89 -4.08 -3.93
N LYS A 58 13.20 -4.22 -5.07
CA LYS A 58 13.70 -3.70 -6.36
C LYS A 58 12.70 -2.87 -7.16
N GLU A 59 11.41 -3.00 -6.92
CA GLU A 59 10.36 -2.42 -7.77
C GLU A 59 9.70 -1.21 -7.12
N ASN A 60 9.01 -0.39 -7.93
CA ASN A 60 8.09 0.60 -7.39
C ASN A 60 6.92 -0.11 -6.71
N ILE A 61 6.52 0.38 -5.56
CA ILE A 61 5.52 -0.28 -4.71
C ILE A 61 4.37 0.68 -4.44
N VAL A 62 3.14 0.17 -4.50
CA VAL A 62 1.97 0.81 -3.92
C VAL A 62 1.30 -0.16 -2.94
N SER A 63 1.29 0.17 -1.66
CA SER A 63 0.56 -0.58 -0.64
C SER A 63 -0.84 0.00 -0.45
N THR A 64 -1.85 -0.84 -0.66
CA THR A 64 -3.27 -0.52 -0.41
C THR A 64 -3.84 -1.31 0.78
N VAL A 65 -2.97 -2.01 1.51
CA VAL A 65 -3.36 -2.85 2.65
C VAL A 65 -3.44 -2.01 3.92
N PRO A 66 -4.52 -2.10 4.69
CA PRO A 66 -4.61 -1.45 5.98
C PRO A 66 -3.76 -2.18 7.04
N PRO A 67 -3.32 -1.49 8.10
CA PRO A 67 -2.76 -2.14 9.27
C PRO A 67 -3.78 -3.09 9.92
N ASN A 68 -3.29 -4.05 10.69
CA ASN A 68 -4.14 -4.95 11.45
C ASN A 68 -4.73 -4.25 12.69
N GLU A 69 -5.60 -4.93 13.42
CA GLU A 69 -6.27 -4.39 14.62
C GLU A 69 -5.29 -4.05 15.77
N LYS A 70 -4.08 -4.64 15.75
CA LYS A 70 -3.01 -4.35 16.71
C LYS A 70 -2.17 -3.14 16.31
N GLY A 71 -2.47 -2.50 15.19
CA GLY A 71 -1.74 -1.33 14.69
C GLY A 71 -0.47 -1.66 13.91
N LEU A 72 -0.22 -2.92 13.59
CA LEU A 72 0.94 -3.35 12.82
C LEU A 72 0.61 -3.42 11.33
N ASP A 73 1.49 -2.92 10.50
CA ASP A 73 1.37 -3.13 9.05
C ASP A 73 1.90 -4.53 8.70
N PRO A 74 1.06 -5.41 8.14
CA PRO A 74 1.46 -6.80 7.87
C PRO A 74 2.56 -6.94 6.83
N ILE A 75 2.79 -5.91 6.02
CA ILE A 75 3.85 -5.92 5.02
C ILE A 75 5.19 -5.57 5.67
N ILE A 76 5.20 -4.55 6.51
CA ILE A 76 6.38 -4.16 7.28
C ILE A 76 6.77 -5.29 8.22
N GLU A 77 5.82 -5.83 8.98
CA GLU A 77 6.06 -6.93 9.90
C GLU A 77 6.80 -8.11 9.26
N LYS A 78 6.45 -8.44 8.01
CA LYS A 78 7.04 -9.59 7.31
C LYS A 78 8.23 -9.24 6.42
N TYR A 79 8.24 -8.07 5.78
CA TYR A 79 9.16 -7.74 4.69
C TYR A 79 9.99 -6.49 4.94
N GLN A 80 10.13 -6.03 6.17
CA GLN A 80 10.86 -4.81 6.55
C GLN A 80 12.24 -4.71 5.90
N LYS A 81 13.02 -5.79 5.92
CA LYS A 81 14.37 -5.81 5.32
C LYS A 81 14.35 -5.52 3.81
N SER A 82 13.39 -6.09 3.10
CA SER A 82 13.26 -5.88 1.65
C SER A 82 12.84 -4.46 1.33
N LEU A 83 11.94 -3.89 2.10
CA LEU A 83 11.50 -2.50 1.97
C LEU A 83 12.64 -1.51 2.27
N PHE A 84 13.43 -1.78 3.32
CA PHE A 84 14.59 -0.97 3.67
C PHE A 84 15.68 -0.99 2.58
N LEU A 85 15.85 -2.11 1.88
CA LEU A 85 16.81 -2.23 0.77
C LEU A 85 16.30 -1.58 -0.52
N ASN A 86 15.02 -1.26 -0.61
CA ASN A 86 14.42 -0.68 -1.81
C ASN A 86 14.85 0.78 -1.98
N ASN A 87 15.38 1.12 -3.16
CA ASN A 87 15.72 2.48 -3.57
C ASN A 87 14.74 3.07 -4.59
N SER A 88 13.65 2.35 -4.89
CA SER A 88 12.59 2.82 -5.80
C SER A 88 11.51 3.60 -5.03
N LYS A 89 10.51 4.10 -5.75
CA LYS A 89 9.41 4.85 -5.15
C LYS A 89 8.42 3.93 -4.46
N LEU A 90 8.10 4.23 -3.22
CA LEU A 90 7.07 3.55 -2.45
C LEU A 90 5.92 4.52 -2.17
N ILE A 91 4.70 4.02 -2.27
CA ILE A 91 3.48 4.75 -1.95
C ILE A 91 2.67 3.91 -0.96
N TYR A 92 2.28 4.54 0.15
CA TYR A 92 1.36 3.94 1.10
C TYR A 92 0.01 4.67 1.10
N PHE A 93 -1.07 3.93 0.91
CA PHE A 93 -2.43 4.46 1.00
C PHE A 93 -2.91 4.45 2.44
N SER A 94 -2.82 5.61 3.05
CA SER A 94 -3.35 5.90 4.36
C SER A 94 -4.81 6.40 4.29
N SER A 95 -5.28 7.06 5.29
CA SER A 95 -6.66 7.54 5.40
C SER A 95 -6.71 8.91 6.06
N THR A 96 -7.68 9.73 5.65
CA THR A 96 -8.00 10.99 6.33
C THR A 96 -8.48 10.80 7.77
N SER A 97 -8.76 9.57 8.20
CA SER A 97 -9.07 9.27 9.61
C SER A 97 -7.95 9.59 10.60
N VAL A 98 -6.73 9.88 10.12
CA VAL A 98 -5.61 10.36 10.95
C VAL A 98 -5.80 11.79 11.42
N TYR A 99 -6.74 12.52 10.86
CA TYR A 99 -7.06 13.88 11.25
C TYR A 99 -8.26 13.94 12.21
N GLY A 100 -8.35 15.05 12.94
CA GLY A 100 -9.55 15.43 13.69
C GLY A 100 -10.64 16.02 12.79
N SER A 101 -11.57 16.73 13.41
CA SER A 101 -12.61 17.50 12.73
C SER A 101 -12.09 18.87 12.27
N GLY A 102 -12.65 19.40 11.19
CA GLY A 102 -12.37 20.74 10.69
C GLY A 102 -11.96 20.78 9.21
N ILE A 103 -11.45 21.92 8.78
CA ILE A 103 -10.88 22.08 7.44
C ILE A 103 -9.46 21.51 7.45
N ILE A 104 -9.18 20.63 6.54
CA ILE A 104 -7.95 19.83 6.50
C ILE A 104 -7.29 20.02 5.13
N ASP A 105 -5.99 20.27 5.16
CA ASP A 105 -5.11 20.32 4.00
C ASP A 105 -3.85 19.44 4.23
N GLU A 106 -2.91 19.46 3.28
CA GLU A 106 -1.69 18.68 3.33
C GLU A 106 -0.73 19.14 4.45
N GLY A 107 -0.85 20.37 4.92
CA GLY A 107 -0.07 20.94 6.03
C GLY A 107 -0.66 20.64 7.39
N THR A 108 -1.90 20.17 7.45
CA THR A 108 -2.60 19.91 8.71
C THR A 108 -1.93 18.79 9.50
N ARG A 109 -1.63 19.05 10.77
CA ARG A 109 -1.05 18.05 11.68
C ARG A 109 -2.06 16.92 11.95
N PRO A 110 -1.66 15.65 11.84
CA PRO A 110 -2.51 14.54 12.22
C PRO A 110 -2.83 14.52 13.72
N GLU A 111 -4.12 14.47 14.04
CA GLU A 111 -4.65 14.39 15.41
C GLU A 111 -5.86 13.45 15.42
N PRO A 112 -5.64 12.12 15.42
CA PRO A 112 -6.71 11.14 15.31
C PRO A 112 -7.65 11.18 16.51
N GLN A 113 -8.95 11.22 16.25
CA GLN A 113 -10.01 11.29 17.28
C GLN A 113 -10.50 9.91 17.74
N ASN A 114 -10.01 8.85 17.14
CA ASN A 114 -10.42 7.47 17.44
C ASN A 114 -9.28 6.48 17.24
N ASN A 115 -9.46 5.29 17.78
CA ASN A 115 -8.46 4.23 17.72
C ASN A 115 -8.08 3.83 16.28
N ARG A 116 -9.04 3.83 15.36
CA ARG A 116 -8.79 3.49 13.95
C ARG A 116 -7.85 4.51 13.28
N GLY A 117 -8.02 5.78 13.56
CA GLY A 117 -7.12 6.83 13.10
C GLY A 117 -5.73 6.73 13.74
N ALA A 118 -5.67 6.45 15.03
CA ALA A 118 -4.40 6.26 15.75
C ALA A 118 -3.59 5.08 15.19
N ILE A 119 -4.24 3.95 14.95
CA ILE A 119 -3.64 2.77 14.31
C ILE A 119 -3.11 3.12 12.91
N ARG A 120 -3.87 3.89 12.14
CA ARG A 120 -3.46 4.31 10.81
C ARG A 120 -2.25 5.24 10.84
N LEU A 121 -2.25 6.20 11.76
CA LEU A 121 -1.11 7.12 11.95
C LEU A 121 0.16 6.39 12.40
N ASN A 122 0.02 5.36 13.23
CA ASN A 122 1.15 4.53 13.62
C ASN A 122 1.76 3.79 12.41
N ALA A 123 0.92 3.21 11.56
CA ALA A 123 1.38 2.58 10.32
C ALA A 123 2.10 3.57 9.38
N GLU A 124 1.66 4.82 9.28
CA GLU A 124 2.38 5.86 8.52
C GLU A 124 3.81 6.05 9.05
N LYS A 125 3.98 6.11 10.38
CA LYS A 125 5.30 6.25 11.02
C LYS A 125 6.19 5.05 10.71
N GLU A 126 5.66 3.83 10.83
CA GLU A 126 6.40 2.61 10.48
C GLU A 126 6.88 2.62 9.02
N TRP A 127 6.04 3.06 8.08
CA TRP A 127 6.41 3.18 6.67
C TRP A 127 7.51 4.23 6.45
N ILE A 128 7.42 5.39 7.11
CA ILE A 128 8.42 6.47 7.03
C ILE A 128 9.77 6.00 7.58
N GLU A 129 9.79 5.26 8.68
CA GLU A 129 11.01 4.72 9.30
C GLU A 129 11.63 3.58 8.48
N THR A 130 10.81 2.83 7.76
CA THR A 130 11.26 1.64 7.02
C THR A 130 11.71 1.96 5.60
N ALA A 131 11.05 2.87 4.91
CA ALA A 131 11.24 3.11 3.49
C ALA A 131 12.04 4.38 3.19
N LYS A 132 13.06 4.30 2.34
CA LYS A 132 13.95 5.44 1.99
C LYS A 132 13.25 6.51 1.15
N GLN A 133 12.32 6.10 0.28
CA GLN A 133 11.58 7.00 -0.62
C GLN A 133 10.10 6.66 -0.54
N ILE A 134 9.40 7.24 0.41
CA ILE A 134 7.97 7.00 0.66
C ILE A 134 7.13 8.24 0.41
N SER A 135 5.97 8.04 -0.20
CA SER A 135 4.89 9.03 -0.25
C SER A 135 3.65 8.46 0.43
N ILE A 136 3.08 9.21 1.36
CA ILE A 136 1.86 8.82 2.08
C ILE A 136 0.67 9.53 1.44
N PHE A 137 -0.29 8.76 0.92
CA PHE A 137 -1.55 9.30 0.41
C PHE A 137 -2.68 9.07 1.42
N ARG A 138 -3.14 10.11 2.08
CA ARG A 138 -4.27 10.08 3.01
C ARG A 138 -5.57 10.19 2.24
N ILE A 139 -6.18 9.05 1.96
CA ILE A 139 -7.35 8.93 1.11
C ILE A 139 -8.62 9.06 1.96
N SER A 140 -9.58 9.86 1.49
CA SER A 140 -10.91 9.99 2.07
C SER A 140 -11.79 8.77 1.73
N GLY A 141 -13.10 8.86 1.93
CA GLY A 141 -14.04 7.79 1.60
C GLY A 141 -13.92 7.38 0.12
N ILE A 142 -13.65 6.12 -0.12
CA ILE A 142 -13.56 5.57 -1.48
C ILE A 142 -14.96 5.18 -1.95
N TYR A 143 -15.39 5.69 -3.06
CA TYR A 143 -16.68 5.39 -3.70
C TYR A 143 -16.48 5.03 -5.18
N GLY A 144 -17.47 4.38 -5.79
CA GLY A 144 -17.42 4.05 -7.20
C GLY A 144 -18.29 2.84 -7.57
N PRO A 145 -18.33 2.45 -8.85
CA PRO A 145 -19.14 1.34 -9.32
C PRO A 145 -18.84 0.04 -8.58
N LYS A 146 -19.89 -0.64 -8.13
CA LYS A 146 -19.82 -1.95 -7.41
C LYS A 146 -19.10 -1.90 -6.05
N ARG A 147 -19.14 -0.74 -5.39
CA ARG A 147 -18.67 -0.61 -4.02
C ARG A 147 -19.80 -0.14 -3.10
#